data_13b483318f5c302b68e3133d529b0ee9
#
_entry.id   13b483318f5c302b68e3133d529b0ee9
#
_cell.length_a   1.000
_cell.length_b   1.000
_cell.length_c   1.000
_cell.angle_alpha   90.00
_cell.angle_beta   90.00
_cell.angle_gamma   90.00
#
_symmetry.space_group_name_H-M   'P 1'
#
loop_
_entity.id
_entity.type
_entity.pdbx_description
1 polymer ?
#
loop_
_entity_poly.entity_id
_entity_poly.type
_entity_poly.pdbx_seq_one_letter_code
_entity_poly.pdbx_strand_id
1 'polypeptide(L)'
;LYLLQGIWVNDYIQNSRVDAYADSFAGKILDNCLVTVDVIHGKRLIINNDADTSAGLYLHDVSKWVLGYIIGNGWEDTTVAYTDEKYPDMEPYKGTYLTASKDASAFESLLAETGDRMLHYESTRYDEQRLISFSSGNATDPFDYPKEIAEYFRKCARIDTEHITATDKFISGQFASYSASPYDQDYFSCMEYTTWNSLSDKKIDFSDCITPDGKRNTYRAYLRLLNEHHTMPVLAVEFGAATGRGEIQENQVTSRGLGYYSEKEQGKILVDCYEDIMAAGLSGGCVYSWQDEWFKRTWNTMYTVDLSRNIYWEDAQTNDQHFGLLAFDCGKKESVCYVDGDTSEWTDKDRVIQYEDGSFISVKYDASDVYLYLHKKDFDLENDTLYVPVDTTPKTGSTRMENCTAEFERPADFVLILNGKDNTRLLVKDLYNPIHANYEEDITG
;
A
#
# COMPACT_ATOMS: atom_id res chain seq x y z
N LEU A 1 2.67 -18.38 15.86
CA LEU A 1 2.95 -17.22 14.99
C LEU A 1 4.39 -16.78 15.22
N TYR A 2 5.11 -16.56 14.14
CA TYR A 2 6.45 -15.96 14.17
C TYR A 2 6.41 -14.63 13.47
N LEU A 3 7.36 -13.73 13.78
CA LEU A 3 7.43 -12.38 13.29
C LEU A 3 8.74 -12.12 12.54
N LEU A 4 8.67 -11.37 11.46
CA LEU A 4 9.77 -10.61 10.88
C LEU A 4 9.51 -9.15 11.23
N GLN A 5 10.44 -8.53 11.94
CA GLN A 5 10.25 -7.18 12.45
C GLN A 5 10.80 -6.15 11.46
N GLY A 6 9.93 -5.35 10.89
CA GLY A 6 10.30 -4.22 10.04
C GLY A 6 10.86 -3.05 10.87
N ILE A 7 11.86 -2.37 10.32
CA ILE A 7 12.51 -1.19 10.90
C ILE A 7 12.82 -0.23 9.77
N TRP A 8 12.29 0.99 9.85
CA TRP A 8 12.52 2.01 8.82
C TRP A 8 12.63 3.41 9.43
N VAL A 9 12.96 4.36 8.58
CA VAL A 9 13.02 5.79 8.88
C VAL A 9 12.37 6.53 7.71
N ASN A 10 11.84 7.71 7.95
CA ASN A 10 11.36 8.56 6.87
C ASN A 10 12.55 9.01 6.02
N ASP A 11 12.59 8.57 4.77
CA ASP A 11 13.64 8.81 3.78
C ASP A 11 13.22 9.79 2.67
N TYR A 12 12.00 10.37 2.79
CA TYR A 12 11.49 11.38 1.87
C TYR A 12 11.19 12.70 2.57
N ILE A 13 11.66 13.79 1.99
CA ILE A 13 11.30 15.15 2.39
C ILE A 13 10.86 15.92 1.14
N GLN A 14 9.63 16.40 1.12
CA GLN A 14 9.08 17.14 0.00
C GLN A 14 9.99 18.31 -0.41
N ASN A 15 10.30 18.40 -1.70
CA ASN A 15 11.17 19.44 -2.29
C ASN A 15 12.59 19.51 -1.70
N SER A 16 13.10 18.43 -1.11
CA SER A 16 14.44 18.36 -0.54
C SER A 16 15.13 17.06 -0.92
N ARG A 17 16.46 17.06 -0.86
CA ARG A 17 17.27 15.85 -1.00
C ARG A 17 17.70 15.38 0.38
N VAL A 18 17.52 14.10 0.65
CA VAL A 18 17.92 13.48 1.91
C VAL A 18 19.31 12.90 1.74
N ASP A 19 20.22 13.26 2.62
CA ASP A 19 21.54 12.67 2.74
C ASP A 19 21.46 11.53 3.76
N ALA A 20 21.63 10.29 3.32
CA ALA A 20 21.52 9.15 4.20
C ALA A 20 22.63 9.08 5.26
N TYR A 21 23.77 9.74 5.07
CA TYR A 21 24.83 9.87 6.09
C TYR A 21 24.61 11.02 7.06
N ALA A 22 23.57 11.83 6.89
CA ALA A 22 23.21 12.82 7.92
C ALA A 22 22.71 12.10 9.19
N ASP A 23 22.99 12.72 10.36
CA ASP A 23 22.58 12.16 11.66
C ASP A 23 21.05 12.01 11.78
N SER A 24 20.31 12.87 11.09
CA SER A 24 18.84 12.78 11.00
C SER A 24 18.33 11.52 10.29
N PHE A 25 19.17 10.87 9.46
CA PHE A 25 18.85 9.60 8.81
C PHE A 25 19.67 8.46 9.43
N ALA A 26 21.03 8.47 9.28
CA ALA A 26 21.91 7.39 9.76
C ALA A 26 21.79 7.18 11.28
N GLY A 27 21.77 8.27 12.05
CA GLY A 27 21.57 8.21 13.51
C GLY A 27 20.16 7.68 13.87
N LYS A 28 19.14 8.16 13.18
CA LYS A 28 17.75 7.77 13.46
C LYS A 28 17.48 6.30 13.12
N ILE A 29 17.92 5.80 11.95
CA ILE A 29 17.70 4.40 11.58
C ILE A 29 18.42 3.45 12.53
N LEU A 30 19.64 3.79 12.93
CA LEU A 30 20.38 3.01 13.90
C LEU A 30 19.69 3.01 15.27
N ASP A 31 19.24 4.19 15.76
CA ASP A 31 18.50 4.28 17.01
C ASP A 31 17.23 3.44 16.98
N ASN A 32 16.46 3.49 15.88
CA ASN A 32 15.30 2.64 15.67
C ASN A 32 15.66 1.14 15.74
N CYS A 33 16.80 0.72 15.16
CA CYS A 33 17.29 -0.64 15.25
C CYS A 33 17.55 -1.06 16.70
N LEU A 34 18.29 -0.24 17.46
CA LEU A 34 18.65 -0.56 18.85
C LEU A 34 17.41 -0.54 19.78
N VAL A 35 16.52 0.41 19.58
CA VAL A 35 15.24 0.49 20.30
C VAL A 35 14.41 -0.76 20.03
N THR A 36 14.31 -1.20 18.78
CA THR A 36 13.56 -2.40 18.39
C THR A 36 14.12 -3.65 19.08
N VAL A 37 15.45 -3.82 19.11
CA VAL A 37 16.09 -4.91 19.84
C VAL A 37 15.66 -4.90 21.31
N ASP A 38 15.75 -3.76 22.00
CA ASP A 38 15.36 -3.67 23.41
C ASP A 38 13.86 -3.95 23.61
N VAL A 39 12.99 -3.50 22.69
CA VAL A 39 11.54 -3.73 22.73
C VAL A 39 11.21 -5.22 22.67
N ILE A 40 11.78 -5.94 21.71
CA ILE A 40 11.49 -7.38 21.55
C ILE A 40 12.02 -8.22 22.73
N HIS A 41 13.08 -7.77 23.39
CA HIS A 41 13.61 -8.39 24.62
C HIS A 41 12.91 -7.89 25.90
N GLY A 42 11.87 -7.06 25.79
CA GLY A 42 11.10 -6.57 26.93
C GLY A 42 11.91 -5.68 27.90
N LYS A 43 12.81 -4.86 27.38
CA LYS A 43 13.74 -4.03 28.17
C LYS A 43 13.67 -2.53 27.79
N ARG A 44 12.50 -2.03 27.35
CA ARG A 44 12.39 -0.65 26.88
C ARG A 44 11.19 0.08 27.44
N LEU A 45 11.43 1.32 27.88
CA LEU A 45 10.42 2.35 28.07
C LEU A 45 10.55 3.33 26.91
N ILE A 46 9.47 3.55 26.17
CA ILE A 46 9.37 4.59 25.13
C ILE A 46 8.44 5.66 25.66
N ILE A 47 8.99 6.86 25.86
CA ILE A 47 8.24 8.07 26.19
C ILE A 47 8.12 8.84 24.89
N ASN A 48 6.92 8.85 24.33
CA ASN A 48 6.70 9.38 22.99
C ASN A 48 6.50 10.90 23.01
N ASN A 49 7.25 11.59 22.15
CA ASN A 49 6.99 12.96 21.75
C ASN A 49 6.77 13.09 20.24
N ASP A 50 6.89 12.00 19.50
CA ASP A 50 6.75 11.94 18.03
C ASP A 50 5.64 10.98 17.64
N ALA A 51 4.86 11.31 16.61
CA ALA A 51 3.75 10.50 16.12
C ALA A 51 4.16 9.12 15.56
N ASP A 52 5.45 8.95 15.26
CA ASP A 52 5.97 7.78 14.53
C ASP A 52 6.35 6.59 15.41
N THR A 53 6.26 6.72 16.72
CA THR A 53 6.64 5.63 17.64
C THR A 53 5.56 5.35 18.67
N SER A 54 5.31 4.07 18.92
CA SER A 54 4.36 3.65 19.96
C SER A 54 4.95 3.84 21.35
N ALA A 55 4.43 4.78 22.12
CA ALA A 55 4.79 4.94 23.52
C ALA A 55 4.35 3.74 24.35
N GLY A 56 5.15 3.36 25.34
CA GLY A 56 4.79 2.28 26.24
C GLY A 56 5.95 1.73 27.04
N LEU A 57 5.60 0.91 28.02
CA LEU A 57 6.55 0.16 28.82
C LEU A 57 6.56 -1.30 28.35
N TYR A 58 7.60 -1.69 27.63
CA TYR A 58 7.78 -3.02 27.06
C TYR A 58 8.56 -3.88 28.07
N LEU A 59 7.83 -4.78 28.74
CA LEU A 59 8.38 -5.66 29.80
C LEU A 59 8.35 -7.16 29.45
N HIS A 60 7.67 -7.52 28.36
CA HIS A 60 7.54 -8.91 27.96
C HIS A 60 8.56 -9.25 26.88
N ASP A 61 9.40 -10.24 27.17
CA ASP A 61 10.33 -10.79 26.20
C ASP A 61 9.56 -11.64 25.17
N VAL A 62 9.55 -11.17 23.93
CA VAL A 62 8.94 -11.84 22.77
C VAL A 62 10.00 -12.32 21.77
N SER A 63 11.26 -12.19 22.09
CA SER A 63 12.42 -12.46 21.24
C SER A 63 12.37 -13.83 20.57
N LYS A 64 11.93 -14.87 21.29
CA LYS A 64 11.77 -16.24 20.78
C LYS A 64 10.76 -16.38 19.63
N TRP A 65 9.91 -15.38 19.43
CA TRP A 65 8.91 -15.37 18.35
C TRP A 65 9.35 -14.52 17.16
N VAL A 66 10.45 -13.78 17.28
CA VAL A 66 11.01 -12.94 16.22
C VAL A 66 12.10 -13.71 15.49
N LEU A 67 11.85 -14.05 14.22
CA LEU A 67 12.78 -14.77 13.36
C LEU A 67 13.90 -13.89 12.84
N GLY A 68 13.60 -12.63 12.55
CA GLY A 68 14.56 -11.74 11.93
C GLY A 68 14.08 -10.30 11.85
N TYR A 69 14.97 -9.46 11.34
CA TYR A 69 14.77 -8.04 11.10
C TYR A 69 14.75 -7.75 9.62
N ILE A 70 13.91 -6.81 9.23
CA ILE A 70 13.87 -6.23 7.88
C ILE A 70 14.15 -4.75 8.02
N ILE A 71 15.30 -4.30 7.56
CA ILE A 71 15.71 -2.89 7.59
C ILE A 71 15.30 -2.24 6.26
N GLY A 72 14.46 -1.23 6.34
CA GLY A 72 13.88 -0.55 5.18
C GLY A 72 12.47 -1.01 4.84
N ASN A 73 11.81 -0.21 3.99
CA ASN A 73 10.46 -0.47 3.47
C ASN A 73 10.35 0.03 2.02
N GLY A 74 11.25 -0.44 1.12
CA GLY A 74 11.38 0.11 -0.22
C GLY A 74 11.91 1.55 -0.15
N TRP A 75 13.24 1.71 -0.28
CA TRP A 75 13.89 3.01 -0.12
C TRP A 75 13.49 3.99 -1.24
N GLU A 76 13.38 5.27 -0.88
CA GLU A 76 13.21 6.36 -1.84
C GLU A 76 14.41 6.43 -2.78
N ASP A 77 14.19 6.27 -4.07
CA ASP A 77 15.26 6.18 -5.09
C ASP A 77 16.12 7.43 -5.17
N THR A 78 15.51 8.61 -5.00
CA THR A 78 16.23 9.89 -5.01
C THR A 78 17.15 10.05 -3.80
N THR A 79 16.81 9.50 -2.66
CA THR A 79 17.68 9.48 -1.47
C THR A 79 18.87 8.57 -1.65
N VAL A 80 18.65 7.39 -2.23
CA VAL A 80 19.72 6.44 -2.58
C VAL A 80 20.68 7.08 -3.60
N ALA A 81 20.13 7.54 -4.73
CA ALA A 81 20.92 8.14 -5.81
C ALA A 81 21.72 9.36 -5.34
N TYR A 82 21.10 10.25 -4.55
CA TYR A 82 21.79 11.43 -4.01
C TYR A 82 22.93 11.07 -3.06
N THR A 83 22.73 10.06 -2.23
CA THR A 83 23.78 9.60 -1.30
C THR A 83 24.94 9.00 -2.04
N ASP A 84 24.69 8.15 -3.03
CA ASP A 84 25.74 7.52 -3.83
C ASP A 84 26.51 8.55 -4.69
N GLU A 85 25.81 9.53 -5.27
CA GLU A 85 26.44 10.64 -6.01
C GLU A 85 27.31 11.52 -5.10
N LYS A 86 26.88 11.72 -3.85
CA LYS A 86 27.60 12.58 -2.90
C LYS A 86 28.86 11.94 -2.35
N TYR A 87 28.89 10.62 -2.25
CA TYR A 87 30.00 9.87 -1.64
C TYR A 87 30.57 8.80 -2.57
N PRO A 88 31.01 9.16 -3.81
CA PRO A 88 31.40 8.19 -4.84
C PRO A 88 32.66 7.39 -4.49
N ASP A 89 33.56 7.94 -3.68
CA ASP A 89 34.83 7.33 -3.30
C ASP A 89 34.83 6.80 -1.85
N MET A 90 33.66 6.53 -1.30
CA MET A 90 33.55 6.01 0.06
C MET A 90 34.16 4.61 0.15
N GLU A 91 35.03 4.40 1.12
CA GLU A 91 35.57 3.08 1.41
C GLU A 91 34.46 2.15 1.91
N PRO A 92 34.30 0.93 1.38
CA PRO A 92 33.27 0.01 1.81
C PRO A 92 33.38 -0.33 3.29
N TYR A 93 32.24 -0.37 3.97
CA TYR A 93 32.18 -0.70 5.39
C TYR A 93 32.73 -2.09 5.70
N LYS A 94 33.49 -2.22 6.78
CA LYS A 94 34.02 -3.49 7.27
C LYS A 94 33.69 -3.66 8.74
N GLY A 95 32.68 -4.47 9.02
CA GLY A 95 32.18 -4.74 10.36
C GLY A 95 32.61 -6.10 10.93
N THR A 96 32.02 -6.42 12.04
CA THR A 96 32.26 -7.68 12.77
C THR A 96 31.38 -8.81 12.22
N TYR A 97 30.13 -8.52 11.91
CA TYR A 97 29.11 -9.47 11.45
C TYR A 97 28.78 -9.31 9.98
N LEU A 98 28.75 -8.05 9.50
CA LEU A 98 28.50 -7.70 8.11
C LEU A 98 29.63 -6.84 7.54
N THR A 99 29.86 -6.99 6.25
CA THR A 99 30.83 -6.20 5.53
C THR A 99 30.29 -5.86 4.15
N ALA A 100 30.54 -4.64 3.68
CA ALA A 100 30.26 -4.23 2.31
C ALA A 100 31.39 -4.71 1.38
N SER A 101 31.03 -5.20 0.20
CA SER A 101 31.98 -5.58 -0.85
C SER A 101 32.64 -4.34 -1.45
N LYS A 102 33.67 -4.55 -2.27
CA LYS A 102 34.33 -3.46 -3.00
C LYS A 102 33.45 -2.77 -4.06
N ASP A 103 32.38 -3.45 -4.48
CA ASP A 103 31.45 -2.98 -5.49
C ASP A 103 30.20 -2.32 -4.84
N ALA A 104 30.16 -2.28 -3.50
CA ALA A 104 29.05 -1.68 -2.76
C ALA A 104 29.03 -0.15 -2.93
N SER A 105 27.84 0.40 -3.10
CA SER A 105 27.62 1.83 -3.09
C SER A 105 27.75 2.43 -1.68
N ALA A 106 27.73 3.75 -1.58
CA ALA A 106 27.75 4.44 -0.30
C ALA A 106 26.51 4.10 0.53
N PHE A 107 25.34 4.04 -0.10
CA PHE A 107 24.09 3.68 0.58
C PHE A 107 24.11 2.21 1.07
N GLU A 108 24.60 1.28 0.26
CA GLU A 108 24.77 -0.13 0.65
C GLU A 108 25.78 -0.28 1.80
N SER A 109 26.85 0.51 1.81
CA SER A 109 27.80 0.56 2.93
C SER A 109 27.15 1.04 4.22
N LEU A 110 26.24 2.04 4.16
CA LEU A 110 25.46 2.50 5.29
C LEU A 110 24.52 1.40 5.82
N LEU A 111 23.87 0.66 4.93
CA LEU A 111 23.01 -0.47 5.32
C LEU A 111 23.83 -1.57 6.02
N ALA A 112 25.01 -1.91 5.47
CA ALA A 112 25.92 -2.87 6.09
C ALA A 112 26.36 -2.41 7.49
N GLU A 113 26.73 -1.13 7.67
CA GLU A 113 27.06 -0.58 8.98
C GLU A 113 25.90 -0.64 9.95
N THR A 114 24.71 -0.24 9.51
CA THR A 114 23.50 -0.24 10.36
C THR A 114 23.17 -1.66 10.86
N GLY A 115 23.17 -2.63 9.94
CA GLY A 115 22.94 -4.03 10.27
C GLY A 115 24.01 -4.62 11.19
N ASP A 116 25.28 -4.36 10.91
CA ASP A 116 26.40 -4.82 11.74
C ASP A 116 26.30 -4.29 13.19
N ARG A 117 26.01 -3.00 13.34
CA ARG A 117 25.86 -2.37 14.66
C ARG A 117 24.67 -2.90 15.42
N MET A 118 23.56 -3.17 14.74
CA MET A 118 22.38 -3.81 15.33
C MET A 118 22.70 -5.23 15.82
N LEU A 119 23.31 -6.06 14.98
CA LEU A 119 23.72 -7.41 15.32
C LEU A 119 24.75 -7.43 16.48
N HIS A 120 25.71 -6.49 16.45
CA HIS A 120 26.66 -6.32 17.53
C HIS A 120 25.99 -6.00 18.87
N TYR A 121 25.02 -5.11 18.85
CA TYR A 121 24.27 -4.72 20.03
C TYR A 121 23.49 -5.92 20.59
N GLU A 122 22.74 -6.62 19.78
CA GLU A 122 21.94 -7.76 20.21
C GLU A 122 22.83 -8.91 20.72
N SER A 123 23.89 -9.25 19.97
CA SER A 123 24.84 -10.28 20.39
C SER A 123 25.53 -9.98 21.71
N THR A 124 25.93 -8.72 21.92
CA THR A 124 26.66 -8.32 23.14
C THR A 124 25.75 -8.21 24.35
N ARG A 125 24.51 -7.72 24.15
CA ARG A 125 23.60 -7.42 25.24
C ARG A 125 22.72 -8.59 25.66
N TYR A 126 22.34 -9.44 24.66
CA TYR A 126 21.35 -10.49 24.82
C TYR A 126 21.89 -11.89 24.48
N ASP A 127 23.12 -11.98 23.98
CA ASP A 127 23.76 -13.25 23.54
C ASP A 127 22.93 -13.97 22.46
N GLU A 128 22.23 -13.19 21.61
CA GLU A 128 21.38 -13.69 20.53
C GLU A 128 21.73 -13.04 19.19
N GLN A 129 21.40 -13.73 18.11
CA GLN A 129 21.43 -13.23 16.74
C GLN A 129 20.19 -13.67 16.01
N ARG A 130 19.71 -12.86 15.07
CA ARG A 130 18.56 -13.16 14.21
C ARG A 130 18.91 -12.95 12.75
N LEU A 131 18.08 -13.53 11.87
CA LEU A 131 18.14 -13.23 10.46
C LEU A 131 18.04 -11.73 10.22
N ILE A 132 18.71 -11.25 9.19
CA ILE A 132 18.64 -9.85 8.78
C ILE A 132 18.38 -9.74 7.28
N SER A 133 17.62 -8.73 6.90
CA SER A 133 17.41 -8.37 5.51
C SER A 133 17.37 -6.85 5.35
N PHE A 134 17.74 -6.39 4.15
CA PHE A 134 17.62 -5.01 3.72
C PHE A 134 16.57 -4.96 2.63
N SER A 135 15.39 -4.38 2.94
CA SER A 135 14.27 -4.38 2.00
C SER A 135 14.51 -3.40 0.86
N SER A 136 14.10 -3.80 -0.33
CA SER A 136 14.09 -2.96 -1.51
C SER A 136 12.75 -3.09 -2.25
N GLY A 137 12.58 -2.36 -3.32
CA GLY A 137 11.41 -2.40 -4.19
C GLY A 137 11.84 -2.23 -5.65
N ASN A 138 10.87 -2.19 -6.55
CA ASN A 138 11.12 -2.05 -7.98
C ASN A 138 11.89 -0.78 -8.36
N ALA A 139 11.70 0.33 -7.64
CA ALA A 139 12.41 1.59 -7.88
C ALA A 139 13.91 1.49 -7.59
N THR A 140 14.30 0.62 -6.65
CA THR A 140 15.68 0.44 -6.18
C THR A 140 16.18 -0.99 -6.33
N ASP A 141 15.54 -1.82 -7.15
CA ASP A 141 15.99 -3.18 -7.43
C ASP A 141 17.41 -3.22 -8.04
N PRO A 142 18.13 -4.36 -8.00
CA PRO A 142 19.55 -4.41 -8.37
C PRO A 142 19.84 -4.37 -9.86
N PHE A 143 18.80 -4.30 -10.74
CA PHE A 143 19.00 -4.49 -12.17
C PHE A 143 19.40 -3.23 -12.93
N ASP A 144 20.26 -3.43 -13.94
CA ASP A 144 20.60 -2.43 -14.95
C ASP A 144 19.66 -2.57 -16.15
N TYR A 145 18.63 -1.74 -16.18
CA TYR A 145 17.70 -1.71 -17.31
C TYR A 145 18.31 -1.00 -18.54
N PRO A 146 17.87 -1.37 -19.77
CA PRO A 146 18.22 -0.60 -20.94
C PRO A 146 17.94 0.87 -20.76
N LYS A 147 18.83 1.72 -21.28
CA LYS A 147 18.80 3.17 -21.03
C LYS A 147 17.43 3.80 -21.31
N GLU A 148 16.79 3.41 -22.42
CA GLU A 148 15.50 3.95 -22.83
C GLU A 148 14.38 3.58 -21.82
N ILE A 149 14.45 2.40 -21.23
CA ILE A 149 13.51 1.94 -20.20
C ILE A 149 13.78 2.67 -18.88
N ALA A 150 15.04 2.73 -18.45
CA ALA A 150 15.42 3.44 -17.22
C ALA A 150 15.04 4.93 -17.29
N GLU A 151 15.25 5.60 -18.42
CA GLU A 151 14.87 7.00 -18.62
C GLU A 151 13.34 7.19 -18.62
N TYR A 152 12.60 6.29 -19.29
CA TYR A 152 11.15 6.36 -19.35
C TYR A 152 10.50 6.23 -17.95
N PHE A 153 10.94 5.27 -17.17
CA PHE A 153 10.45 5.05 -15.80
C PHE A 153 11.19 5.85 -14.73
N ARG A 154 12.18 6.65 -15.11
CA ARG A 154 13.02 7.49 -14.20
C ARG A 154 13.75 6.67 -13.14
N LYS A 155 14.15 5.45 -13.45
CA LYS A 155 14.94 4.62 -12.53
C LYS A 155 16.33 5.24 -12.37
N CYS A 156 16.67 5.72 -11.18
CA CYS A 156 17.90 6.44 -10.90
C CYS A 156 18.76 5.79 -9.80
N ALA A 157 18.27 4.73 -9.16
CA ALA A 157 18.96 4.10 -8.04
C ALA A 157 18.92 2.58 -8.13
N ARG A 158 19.87 1.94 -7.46
CA ARG A 158 19.95 0.49 -7.26
C ARG A 158 20.45 0.18 -5.87
N ILE A 159 19.95 -0.91 -5.29
CA ILE A 159 20.46 -1.51 -4.06
C ILE A 159 20.62 -3.00 -4.33
N ASP A 160 21.84 -3.48 -4.33
CA ASP A 160 22.16 -4.90 -4.44
C ASP A 160 22.61 -5.46 -3.09
N THR A 161 21.73 -6.19 -2.44
CA THR A 161 22.05 -6.77 -1.14
C THR A 161 23.11 -7.87 -1.21
N GLU A 162 23.47 -8.36 -2.40
CA GLU A 162 24.64 -9.24 -2.61
C GLU A 162 25.97 -8.51 -2.31
N HIS A 163 25.97 -7.19 -2.35
CA HIS A 163 27.13 -6.39 -1.94
C HIS A 163 27.34 -6.34 -0.43
N ILE A 164 26.37 -6.80 0.36
CA ILE A 164 26.47 -6.90 1.83
C ILE A 164 26.63 -8.35 2.20
N THR A 165 27.78 -8.72 2.75
CA THR A 165 28.13 -10.12 3.02
C THR A 165 28.30 -10.38 4.51
N ALA A 166 27.79 -11.55 4.93
CA ALA A 166 27.96 -12.06 6.28
C ALA A 166 29.41 -12.52 6.52
N THR A 167 29.94 -12.23 7.72
CA THR A 167 31.21 -12.82 8.18
C THR A 167 30.94 -14.15 8.89
N ASP A 168 32.00 -14.91 9.18
CA ASP A 168 31.90 -16.16 9.96
C ASP A 168 31.33 -15.98 11.38
N LYS A 169 31.25 -14.76 11.88
CA LYS A 169 30.65 -14.45 13.19
C LYS A 169 29.16 -14.27 13.15
N PHE A 170 28.60 -14.03 11.97
CA PHE A 170 27.17 -13.93 11.79
C PHE A 170 26.57 -15.30 11.46
N ILE A 171 26.08 -15.99 12.47
CA ILE A 171 25.63 -17.39 12.36
C ILE A 171 24.17 -17.54 11.91
N SER A 172 23.34 -16.51 12.10
CA SER A 172 21.91 -16.58 11.75
C SER A 172 21.66 -16.39 10.25
N GLY A 173 22.47 -15.60 9.56
CA GLY A 173 22.43 -15.43 8.11
C GLY A 173 21.52 -14.31 7.63
N GLN A 174 21.54 -14.11 6.31
CA GLN A 174 20.82 -13.07 5.58
C GLN A 174 19.77 -13.67 4.66
N PHE A 175 18.80 -12.84 4.28
CA PHE A 175 17.87 -13.07 3.17
C PHE A 175 17.63 -11.76 2.43
N ALA A 176 17.33 -11.85 1.14
CA ALA A 176 16.89 -10.71 0.35
C ALA A 176 15.39 -10.51 0.49
N SER A 177 14.93 -9.28 0.55
CA SER A 177 13.52 -8.96 0.71
C SER A 177 13.07 -7.82 -0.19
N TYR A 178 11.90 -7.99 -0.81
CA TYR A 178 11.36 -7.03 -1.76
C TYR A 178 9.89 -6.76 -1.48
N SER A 179 9.51 -5.46 -1.48
CA SER A 179 8.14 -5.06 -1.69
C SER A 179 7.84 -5.22 -3.19
N ALA A 180 6.92 -6.09 -3.53
CA ALA A 180 6.63 -6.48 -4.90
C ALA A 180 5.12 -6.56 -5.11
N SER A 181 4.50 -5.40 -5.33
CA SER A 181 3.06 -5.32 -5.58
C SER A 181 2.74 -5.65 -7.04
N PRO A 182 1.62 -6.37 -7.29
CA PRO A 182 1.28 -6.83 -8.64
C PRO A 182 0.87 -5.70 -9.61
N TYR A 183 0.59 -4.51 -9.08
CA TYR A 183 0.23 -3.30 -9.83
C TYR A 183 1.40 -2.34 -10.06
N ASP A 184 2.56 -2.63 -9.49
CA ASP A 184 3.74 -1.77 -9.64
C ASP A 184 4.19 -1.63 -11.09
N GLN A 185 5.02 -0.62 -11.32
CA GLN A 185 5.55 -0.32 -12.65
C GLN A 185 6.17 -1.56 -13.27
N ASP A 186 5.69 -1.88 -14.44
CA ASP A 186 6.10 -3.06 -15.16
C ASP A 186 7.15 -2.72 -16.23
N TYR A 187 8.41 -2.68 -15.82
CA TYR A 187 9.54 -2.51 -16.76
C TYR A 187 9.57 -3.62 -17.82
N PHE A 188 9.06 -4.80 -17.48
CA PHE A 188 9.09 -5.97 -18.34
C PHE A 188 8.05 -5.90 -19.45
N SER A 189 6.98 -5.11 -19.29
CA SER A 189 5.98 -4.91 -20.35
C SER A 189 6.57 -4.25 -21.59
N CYS A 190 7.59 -3.38 -21.38
CA CYS A 190 8.26 -2.63 -22.43
C CYS A 190 9.43 -3.39 -23.07
N MET A 191 9.74 -4.62 -22.63
CA MET A 191 10.89 -5.39 -23.08
C MET A 191 10.48 -6.73 -23.66
N GLU A 192 11.26 -7.20 -24.64
CA GLU A 192 11.14 -8.55 -25.17
C GLU A 192 11.77 -9.58 -24.23
N TYR A 193 11.33 -10.82 -24.31
CA TYR A 193 11.84 -11.95 -23.52
C TYR A 193 13.37 -12.08 -23.53
N THR A 194 14.00 -11.84 -24.69
CA THR A 194 15.45 -11.87 -24.84
C THR A 194 16.13 -10.75 -24.03
N THR A 195 15.47 -9.61 -23.92
CA THR A 195 15.99 -8.47 -23.13
C THR A 195 15.89 -8.76 -21.63
N TRP A 196 14.86 -9.48 -21.18
CA TRP A 196 14.80 -9.91 -19.76
C TRP A 196 16.03 -10.72 -19.37
N ASN A 197 16.46 -11.64 -20.25
CA ASN A 197 17.68 -12.42 -20.01
C ASN A 197 18.97 -11.59 -20.00
N SER A 198 18.95 -10.36 -20.54
CA SER A 198 20.11 -9.49 -20.47
C SER A 198 20.30 -8.80 -19.11
N LEU A 199 19.28 -8.85 -18.25
CA LEU A 199 19.35 -8.30 -16.89
C LEU A 199 20.04 -9.26 -15.90
N SER A 200 20.42 -10.44 -16.33
CA SER A 200 21.12 -11.44 -15.52
C SER A 200 22.23 -12.09 -16.32
N ASP A 201 23.32 -12.43 -15.67
CA ASP A 201 24.39 -13.25 -16.25
C ASP A 201 23.97 -14.70 -16.49
N LYS A 202 22.84 -15.10 -15.91
CA LYS A 202 22.26 -16.42 -16.07
C LYS A 202 21.22 -16.44 -17.19
N LYS A 203 21.19 -17.54 -17.93
CA LYS A 203 20.12 -17.77 -18.91
C LYS A 203 18.92 -18.36 -18.18
N ILE A 204 17.87 -17.57 -18.03
CA ILE A 204 16.65 -17.92 -17.31
C ILE A 204 15.57 -18.33 -18.32
N ASP A 205 14.83 -19.39 -18.00
CA ASP A 205 13.65 -19.78 -18.78
C ASP A 205 12.41 -19.08 -18.22
N PHE A 206 11.81 -18.23 -19.04
CA PHE A 206 10.55 -17.52 -18.72
C PHE A 206 9.33 -18.07 -19.48
N SER A 207 9.48 -19.21 -20.17
CA SER A 207 8.44 -19.76 -21.05
C SER A 207 7.13 -20.10 -20.33
N ASP A 208 7.18 -20.39 -19.04
CA ASP A 208 6.03 -20.67 -18.18
C ASP A 208 5.52 -19.41 -17.44
N CYS A 209 6.15 -18.24 -17.66
CA CYS A 209 5.67 -16.98 -17.13
C CYS A 209 4.50 -16.45 -17.96
N ILE A 210 3.37 -17.16 -17.87
CA ILE A 210 2.14 -16.90 -18.59
C ILE A 210 0.99 -16.81 -17.59
N THR A 211 0.12 -15.83 -17.77
CA THR A 211 -1.11 -15.68 -17.00
C THR A 211 -2.15 -16.74 -17.40
N PRO A 212 -3.17 -17.01 -16.58
CA PRO A 212 -4.22 -17.99 -16.94
C PRO A 212 -4.94 -17.70 -18.26
N ASP A 213 -4.99 -16.44 -18.71
CA ASP A 213 -5.56 -16.02 -19.99
C ASP A 213 -4.56 -16.02 -21.15
N GLY A 214 -3.35 -16.53 -20.92
CA GLY A 214 -2.33 -16.76 -21.97
C GLY A 214 -1.46 -15.54 -22.31
N LYS A 215 -1.52 -14.46 -21.51
CA LYS A 215 -0.63 -13.30 -21.64
C LYS A 215 0.70 -13.54 -20.93
N ARG A 216 1.68 -12.70 -21.20
CA ARG A 216 2.94 -12.71 -20.44
C ARG A 216 2.66 -12.38 -18.98
N ASN A 217 3.18 -13.19 -18.06
CA ASN A 217 3.14 -12.90 -16.62
C ASN A 217 4.44 -12.21 -16.21
N THR A 218 4.47 -10.90 -16.38
CA THR A 218 5.64 -10.08 -16.09
C THR A 218 5.93 -10.01 -14.59
N TYR A 219 4.92 -10.13 -13.75
CA TYR A 219 5.09 -10.20 -12.29
C TYR A 219 5.90 -11.46 -11.89
N ARG A 220 5.49 -12.64 -12.36
CA ARG A 220 6.24 -13.89 -12.12
C ARG A 220 7.66 -13.82 -12.69
N ALA A 221 7.81 -13.24 -13.87
CA ALA A 221 9.13 -13.10 -14.51
C ALA A 221 10.06 -12.21 -13.68
N TYR A 222 9.57 -11.10 -13.18
CA TYR A 222 10.31 -10.20 -12.29
C TYR A 222 10.76 -10.89 -11.01
N LEU A 223 9.84 -11.57 -10.33
CA LEU A 223 10.16 -12.32 -9.11
C LEU A 223 11.19 -13.43 -9.38
N ARG A 224 11.07 -14.13 -10.51
CA ARG A 224 12.05 -15.15 -10.91
C ARG A 224 13.42 -14.55 -11.16
N LEU A 225 13.49 -13.39 -11.79
CA LEU A 225 14.74 -12.69 -12.02
C LEU A 225 15.40 -12.31 -10.69
N LEU A 226 14.64 -11.77 -9.74
CA LEU A 226 15.11 -11.48 -8.39
C LEU A 226 15.66 -12.73 -7.70
N ASN A 227 14.92 -13.84 -7.75
CA ASN A 227 15.36 -15.09 -7.14
C ASN A 227 16.65 -15.64 -7.78
N GLU A 228 16.78 -15.55 -9.09
CA GLU A 228 17.97 -16.03 -9.81
C GLU A 228 19.19 -15.11 -9.65
N HIS A 229 18.96 -13.83 -9.34
CA HIS A 229 20.02 -12.87 -9.04
C HIS A 229 20.72 -13.20 -7.73
N HIS A 230 19.95 -13.51 -6.70
CA HIS A 230 20.48 -13.71 -5.36
C HIS A 230 21.09 -15.09 -5.13
N THR A 231 22.09 -15.13 -4.23
CA THR A 231 22.68 -16.36 -3.68
C THR A 231 22.03 -16.75 -2.35
N MET A 232 21.27 -15.83 -1.74
CA MET A 232 20.53 -16.02 -0.48
C MET A 232 19.05 -16.22 -0.76
N PRO A 233 18.26 -16.76 0.22
CA PRO A 233 16.81 -16.84 0.08
C PRO A 233 16.17 -15.50 -0.20
N VAL A 234 15.17 -15.44 -1.09
CA VAL A 234 14.42 -14.23 -1.44
C VAL A 234 13.01 -14.33 -0.87
N LEU A 235 12.52 -13.26 -0.28
CA LEU A 235 11.16 -13.15 0.27
C LEU A 235 10.45 -11.93 -0.32
N ALA A 236 9.23 -12.11 -0.81
CA ALA A 236 8.32 -10.99 -1.09
C ALA A 236 7.71 -10.53 0.24
N VAL A 237 8.30 -9.51 0.85
CA VAL A 237 7.89 -9.05 2.19
C VAL A 237 6.62 -8.22 2.18
N GLU A 238 6.19 -7.81 0.99
CA GLU A 238 4.95 -7.10 0.79
C GLU A 238 4.40 -7.38 -0.59
N PHE A 239 3.16 -7.90 -0.65
CA PHE A 239 2.36 -7.95 -1.85
C PHE A 239 0.88 -7.88 -1.46
N GLY A 240 0.06 -7.21 -2.28
CA GLY A 240 -1.33 -7.00 -1.92
C GLY A 240 -2.18 -6.51 -3.08
N ALA A 241 -3.48 -6.40 -2.83
CA ALA A 241 -4.46 -5.76 -3.69
C ALA A 241 -5.54 -5.13 -2.80
N ALA A 242 -6.04 -3.97 -3.19
CA ALA A 242 -7.04 -3.23 -2.43
C ALA A 242 -8.43 -3.29 -3.06
N THR A 243 -9.46 -3.22 -2.23
CA THR A 243 -10.88 -3.22 -2.64
C THR A 243 -11.51 -1.84 -2.73
N GLY A 244 -10.74 -0.76 -2.61
CA GLY A 244 -11.24 0.61 -2.71
C GLY A 244 -12.00 0.87 -4.02
N ARG A 245 -12.95 1.81 -4.00
CA ARG A 245 -13.83 2.10 -5.15
C ARG A 245 -13.09 2.75 -6.34
N GLY A 246 -11.98 3.42 -6.10
CA GLY A 246 -11.19 4.03 -7.16
C GLY A 246 -10.05 3.13 -7.58
N GLU A 247 -9.76 3.07 -8.87
CA GLU A 247 -8.53 2.49 -9.38
C GLU A 247 -7.47 3.58 -9.48
N ILE A 248 -6.32 3.37 -8.85
CA ILE A 248 -5.21 4.33 -8.87
C ILE A 248 -4.18 3.91 -9.93
N GLN A 249 -3.91 2.64 -10.03
CA GLN A 249 -2.88 2.08 -10.89
C GLN A 249 -3.27 0.68 -11.37
N GLU A 250 -2.93 0.36 -12.61
CA GLU A 250 -3.12 -0.96 -13.19
C GLU A 250 -1.86 -1.39 -13.94
N ASN A 251 -1.43 -2.62 -13.74
CA ASN A 251 -0.43 -3.24 -14.58
C ASN A 251 -1.05 -3.59 -15.93
N GLN A 252 -0.60 -2.95 -17.00
CA GLN A 252 -1.20 -3.03 -18.33
C GLN A 252 -1.07 -4.41 -19.00
N VAL A 253 -0.22 -5.29 -18.49
CA VAL A 253 -0.02 -6.64 -19.04
C VAL A 253 -0.81 -7.68 -18.27
N THR A 254 -0.71 -7.67 -16.95
CA THR A 254 -1.39 -8.64 -16.08
C THR A 254 -2.81 -8.23 -15.72
N SER A 255 -3.19 -6.97 -15.98
CA SER A 255 -4.47 -6.36 -15.58
C SER A 255 -4.72 -6.49 -14.07
N ARG A 256 -3.65 -6.47 -13.27
CA ARG A 256 -3.73 -6.41 -11.82
C ARG A 256 -3.55 -4.97 -11.40
N GLY A 257 -4.54 -4.44 -10.69
CA GLY A 257 -4.61 -3.03 -10.33
C GLY A 257 -4.57 -2.78 -8.82
N LEU A 258 -4.55 -1.52 -8.47
CA LEU A 258 -4.72 -1.01 -7.12
C LEU A 258 -6.10 -0.36 -7.00
N GLY A 259 -7.04 -1.09 -6.40
CA GLY A 259 -8.43 -0.69 -6.22
C GLY A 259 -9.38 -1.20 -7.29
N TYR A 260 -10.67 -0.89 -7.10
CA TYR A 260 -11.79 -1.27 -7.96
C TYR A 260 -12.09 -2.79 -7.99
N TYR A 261 -11.74 -3.50 -6.93
CA TYR A 261 -12.03 -4.92 -6.78
C TYR A 261 -13.10 -5.17 -5.72
N SER A 262 -13.89 -6.21 -5.95
CA SER A 262 -14.65 -6.85 -4.88
C SER A 262 -13.71 -7.66 -3.98
N GLU A 263 -14.10 -7.95 -2.75
CA GLU A 263 -13.35 -8.82 -1.83
C GLU A 263 -13.06 -10.20 -2.44
N LYS A 264 -13.96 -10.71 -3.25
CA LYS A 264 -13.77 -12.00 -3.95
C LYS A 264 -12.66 -11.91 -5.02
N GLU A 265 -12.59 -10.81 -5.74
CA GLU A 265 -11.54 -10.55 -6.73
C GLU A 265 -10.21 -10.30 -6.04
N GLN A 266 -10.19 -9.53 -4.96
CA GLN A 266 -9.01 -9.36 -4.10
C GLN A 266 -8.46 -10.71 -3.67
N GLY A 267 -9.31 -11.58 -3.09
CA GLY A 267 -8.90 -12.90 -2.66
C GLY A 267 -8.32 -13.75 -3.80
N LYS A 268 -8.90 -13.66 -5.00
CA LYS A 268 -8.36 -14.35 -6.18
C LYS A 268 -6.98 -13.81 -6.59
N ILE A 269 -6.82 -12.48 -6.64
CA ILE A 269 -5.54 -11.85 -6.99
C ILE A 269 -4.46 -12.22 -5.98
N LEU A 270 -4.77 -12.22 -4.69
CA LEU A 270 -3.82 -12.61 -3.64
C LEU A 270 -3.34 -14.05 -3.80
N VAL A 271 -4.25 -14.97 -4.13
CA VAL A 271 -3.90 -16.38 -4.40
C VAL A 271 -3.03 -16.48 -5.65
N ASP A 272 -3.43 -15.84 -6.75
CA ASP A 272 -2.67 -15.84 -8.01
C ASP A 272 -1.26 -15.26 -7.82
N CYS A 273 -1.12 -14.18 -7.03
CA CYS A 273 0.19 -13.58 -6.71
C CYS A 273 1.04 -14.53 -5.85
N TYR A 274 0.44 -15.18 -4.86
CA TYR A 274 1.18 -16.13 -4.03
C TYR A 274 1.66 -17.35 -4.83
N GLU A 275 0.84 -17.85 -5.76
CA GLU A 275 1.24 -18.91 -6.69
C GLU A 275 2.38 -18.45 -7.60
N ASP A 276 2.37 -17.19 -8.06
CA ASP A 276 3.47 -16.61 -8.84
C ASP A 276 4.76 -16.51 -8.02
N ILE A 277 4.68 -16.07 -6.75
CA ILE A 277 5.81 -16.02 -5.81
C ILE A 277 6.44 -17.40 -5.65
N MET A 278 5.63 -18.42 -5.40
CA MET A 278 6.12 -19.80 -5.24
C MET A 278 6.68 -20.38 -6.53
N ALA A 279 6.02 -20.14 -7.68
CA ALA A 279 6.48 -20.59 -9.01
C ALA A 279 7.77 -19.88 -9.45
N ALA A 280 8.01 -18.66 -9.00
CA ALA A 280 9.26 -17.95 -9.24
C ALA A 280 10.43 -18.45 -8.39
N GLY A 281 10.17 -19.32 -7.41
CA GLY A 281 11.19 -19.94 -6.55
C GLY A 281 11.51 -19.17 -5.27
N LEU A 282 10.76 -18.12 -4.94
CA LEU A 282 10.94 -17.38 -3.70
C LEU A 282 10.64 -18.25 -2.46
N SER A 283 11.21 -17.88 -1.34
CA SER A 283 11.01 -18.58 -0.05
C SER A 283 9.62 -18.35 0.54
N GLY A 284 8.85 -17.39 0.04
CA GLY A 284 7.50 -17.08 0.46
C GLY A 284 7.12 -15.64 0.23
N GLY A 285 5.93 -15.26 0.73
CA GLY A 285 5.42 -13.91 0.64
C GLY A 285 4.60 -13.52 1.86
N CYS A 286 4.61 -12.22 2.19
CA CYS A 286 3.80 -11.62 3.24
C CYS A 286 2.70 -10.78 2.60
N VAL A 287 1.44 -11.11 2.86
CA VAL A 287 0.31 -10.36 2.34
C VAL A 287 0.21 -9.01 3.05
N TYR A 288 0.14 -7.96 2.29
CA TYR A 288 -0.23 -6.64 2.75
C TYR A 288 -1.74 -6.46 2.48
N SER A 289 -2.61 -6.44 3.53
CA SER A 289 -2.25 -6.42 4.93
C SER A 289 -3.13 -7.34 5.76
N TRP A 290 -2.83 -7.51 7.05
CA TRP A 290 -3.64 -8.33 7.95
C TRP A 290 -5.04 -7.78 8.17
N GLN A 291 -5.14 -6.46 8.30
CA GLN A 291 -6.41 -5.76 8.53
C GLN A 291 -6.41 -4.44 7.79
N ASP A 292 -7.59 -3.90 7.52
CA ASP A 292 -7.75 -2.58 6.94
C ASP A 292 -7.13 -1.49 7.81
N GLU A 293 -6.59 -0.46 7.16
CA GLU A 293 -5.84 0.62 7.80
C GLU A 293 -6.59 1.95 7.64
N TRP A 294 -7.68 2.14 8.39
CA TRP A 294 -8.57 3.32 8.33
C TRP A 294 -7.85 4.66 8.52
N PHE A 295 -6.68 4.67 9.12
CA PHE A 295 -5.89 5.88 9.35
C PHE A 295 -5.12 6.35 8.11
N LYS A 296 -5.01 5.53 7.07
CA LYS A 296 -4.33 5.91 5.83
C LYS A 296 -5.17 6.87 5.00
N ARG A 297 -4.46 7.73 4.26
CA ARG A 297 -5.02 8.66 3.29
C ARG A 297 -4.20 8.61 2.02
N THR A 298 -4.89 8.64 0.89
CA THR A 298 -4.28 8.79 -0.42
C THR A 298 -4.44 10.23 -0.92
N TRP A 299 -3.70 10.59 -1.94
CA TRP A 299 -3.69 11.96 -2.48
C TRP A 299 -5.09 12.49 -2.84
N ASN A 300 -6.00 11.62 -3.26
CA ASN A 300 -7.37 11.97 -3.65
C ASN A 300 -8.30 12.22 -2.46
N THR A 301 -7.97 11.76 -1.28
CA THR A 301 -8.81 11.87 -0.08
C THR A 301 -8.17 12.62 1.08
N MET A 302 -6.87 12.94 1.00
CA MET A 302 -6.11 13.54 2.11
C MET A 302 -6.66 14.89 2.60
N TYR A 303 -7.39 15.60 1.75
CA TYR A 303 -7.96 16.92 2.08
C TYR A 303 -9.47 16.86 2.42
N THR A 304 -10.10 15.70 2.34
CA THR A 304 -11.55 15.54 2.53
C THR A 304 -11.94 15.10 3.93
N VAL A 305 -10.99 14.58 4.70
CA VAL A 305 -11.24 14.04 6.04
C VAL A 305 -10.25 14.62 7.04
N ASP A 306 -10.77 15.20 8.10
CA ASP A 306 -10.00 15.65 9.25
C ASP A 306 -9.88 14.50 10.26
N LEU A 307 -8.69 13.88 10.34
CA LEU A 307 -8.42 12.78 11.26
C LEU A 307 -8.50 13.16 12.74
N SER A 308 -8.37 14.44 13.07
CA SER A 308 -8.55 14.91 14.46
C SER A 308 -10.00 14.84 14.90
N ARG A 309 -10.94 14.93 13.96
CA ARG A 309 -12.39 14.88 14.19
C ARG A 309 -12.98 13.51 13.86
N ASN A 310 -12.43 12.83 12.84
CA ASN A 310 -12.94 11.56 12.31
C ASN A 310 -11.83 10.49 12.37
N ILE A 311 -11.38 10.17 13.57
CA ILE A 311 -10.25 9.25 13.82
C ILE A 311 -10.47 7.86 13.21
N TYR A 312 -11.71 7.40 13.19
CA TYR A 312 -12.10 6.07 12.70
C TYR A 312 -12.88 6.12 11.37
N TRP A 313 -12.61 7.15 10.57
CA TRP A 313 -13.27 7.27 9.28
C TRP A 313 -12.78 6.22 8.31
N GLU A 314 -13.66 5.34 7.89
CA GLU A 314 -13.48 4.45 6.76
C GLU A 314 -13.93 5.16 5.48
N ASP A 315 -13.04 5.26 4.51
CA ASP A 315 -13.31 5.92 3.23
C ASP A 315 -13.09 4.96 2.07
N ALA A 316 -14.18 4.46 1.51
CA ALA A 316 -14.15 3.52 0.38
C ALA A 316 -13.43 4.04 -0.87
N GLN A 317 -13.14 5.34 -0.97
CA GLN A 317 -12.36 5.93 -2.05
C GLN A 317 -10.85 5.96 -1.77
N THR A 318 -10.44 5.71 -0.52
CA THR A 318 -9.03 5.64 -0.13
C THR A 318 -8.54 4.22 -0.29
N ASN A 319 -7.91 3.90 -1.39
CA ASN A 319 -7.50 2.54 -1.73
C ASN A 319 -6.59 1.93 -0.67
N ASP A 320 -5.63 2.70 -0.14
CA ASP A 320 -4.67 2.22 0.85
C ASP A 320 -5.29 1.81 2.19
N GLN A 321 -6.57 2.09 2.43
CA GLN A 321 -7.27 1.60 3.61
C GLN A 321 -7.71 0.13 3.47
N HIS A 322 -8.00 -0.34 2.26
CA HIS A 322 -8.75 -1.57 1.99
C HIS A 322 -7.87 -2.71 1.46
N PHE A 323 -6.69 -2.87 2.00
CA PHE A 323 -5.80 -4.00 1.72
C PHE A 323 -6.03 -5.21 2.65
N GLY A 324 -6.77 -5.02 3.74
CA GLY A 324 -6.91 -5.99 4.80
C GLY A 324 -7.53 -7.32 4.38
N LEU A 325 -7.03 -8.41 4.94
CA LEU A 325 -7.72 -9.70 4.97
C LEU A 325 -8.90 -9.66 5.96
N LEU A 326 -8.86 -8.73 6.91
CA LEU A 326 -9.93 -8.44 7.88
C LEU A 326 -10.35 -6.99 7.70
N ALA A 327 -11.63 -6.78 7.43
CA ALA A 327 -12.24 -5.46 7.42
C ALA A 327 -12.61 -5.00 8.83
N PHE A 328 -12.70 -3.68 9.03
CA PHE A 328 -13.34 -3.09 10.19
C PHE A 328 -14.78 -2.76 9.88
N ASP A 329 -15.69 -3.38 10.60
CA ASP A 329 -17.08 -2.97 10.64
C ASP A 329 -17.27 -1.96 11.78
N CYS A 330 -17.29 -0.68 11.42
CA CYS A 330 -17.46 0.42 12.35
C CYS A 330 -18.92 0.49 12.79
N GLY A 331 -19.29 -0.13 13.86
CA GLY A 331 -20.66 0.04 14.37
C GLY A 331 -21.22 -1.15 15.12
N LYS A 332 -22.50 -1.40 14.91
CA LYS A 332 -23.17 -2.53 15.52
C LYS A 332 -22.82 -3.81 14.76
N LYS A 333 -22.84 -4.93 15.47
CA LYS A 333 -22.57 -6.26 14.92
C LYS A 333 -23.47 -6.63 13.73
N GLU A 334 -24.62 -5.99 13.62
CA GLU A 334 -25.59 -6.20 12.55
C GLU A 334 -25.77 -4.88 11.80
N SER A 335 -25.77 -4.91 10.47
CA SER A 335 -26.07 -3.75 9.64
C SER A 335 -27.49 -3.23 9.95
N VAL A 336 -27.67 -1.92 9.79
CA VAL A 336 -29.00 -1.28 9.95
C VAL A 336 -29.93 -1.62 8.79
N CYS A 337 -29.38 -2.13 7.69
CA CYS A 337 -30.13 -2.50 6.50
C CYS A 337 -29.29 -3.46 5.64
N TYR A 338 -29.96 -4.40 4.99
CA TYR A 338 -29.36 -5.29 3.98
C TYR A 338 -29.99 -5.02 2.62
N VAL A 339 -29.20 -5.01 1.56
CA VAL A 339 -29.68 -4.82 0.18
C VAL A 339 -29.98 -6.20 -0.43
N ASP A 340 -30.97 -6.89 0.12
CA ASP A 340 -31.34 -8.27 -0.23
C ASP A 340 -32.76 -8.39 -0.84
N GLY A 341 -33.50 -7.25 -0.93
CA GLY A 341 -34.88 -7.19 -1.42
C GLY A 341 -35.93 -7.40 -0.34
N ASP A 342 -35.55 -7.73 0.89
CA ASP A 342 -36.44 -7.71 2.04
C ASP A 342 -36.58 -6.27 2.57
N THR A 343 -37.79 -5.78 2.72
CA THR A 343 -38.05 -4.42 3.21
C THR A 343 -38.58 -4.40 4.63
N SER A 344 -38.54 -5.52 5.32
CA SER A 344 -39.10 -5.67 6.68
C SER A 344 -38.38 -4.85 7.75
N GLU A 345 -37.11 -4.54 7.54
CA GLU A 345 -36.33 -3.66 8.42
C GLU A 345 -36.67 -2.17 8.27
N TRP A 346 -37.37 -1.77 7.19
CA TRP A 346 -37.80 -0.40 6.97
C TRP A 346 -39.11 -0.08 7.67
N THR A 347 -39.18 1.11 8.26
CA THR A 347 -40.35 1.59 8.99
C THR A 347 -40.79 2.96 8.49
N ASP A 348 -42.00 3.39 8.84
CA ASP A 348 -42.50 4.73 8.51
C ASP A 348 -41.63 5.86 9.09
N LYS A 349 -40.84 5.57 10.14
CA LYS A 349 -39.92 6.56 10.74
C LYS A 349 -38.72 6.85 9.88
N ASP A 350 -38.35 5.95 8.99
CA ASP A 350 -37.25 6.07 8.10
C ASP A 350 -37.59 6.90 6.84
N ARG A 351 -38.93 7.18 6.67
CA ARG A 351 -39.45 7.90 5.52
C ARG A 351 -39.16 9.40 5.62
N VAL A 352 -38.36 9.90 4.65
CA VAL A 352 -37.93 11.30 4.59
C VAL A 352 -38.79 12.11 3.61
N ILE A 353 -39.30 11.48 2.55
CA ILE A 353 -40.18 12.13 1.55
C ILE A 353 -41.37 11.22 1.26
N GLN A 354 -42.54 11.82 1.17
CA GLN A 354 -43.78 11.16 0.77
C GLN A 354 -44.47 12.01 -0.29
N TYR A 355 -44.82 11.37 -1.40
CA TYR A 355 -45.53 12.01 -2.52
C TYR A 355 -47.03 11.70 -2.48
N GLU A 356 -47.83 12.54 -3.14
CA GLU A 356 -49.31 12.39 -3.19
C GLU A 356 -49.74 11.12 -3.92
N ASP A 357 -48.94 10.63 -4.87
CA ASP A 357 -49.20 9.40 -5.63
C ASP A 357 -48.90 8.10 -4.86
N GLY A 358 -48.46 8.23 -3.61
CA GLY A 358 -48.07 7.12 -2.76
C GLY A 358 -46.60 6.71 -2.85
N SER A 359 -45.82 7.34 -3.76
CA SER A 359 -44.37 7.13 -3.82
C SER A 359 -43.67 7.76 -2.61
N PHE A 360 -42.53 7.18 -2.19
CA PHE A 360 -41.79 7.70 -1.04
C PHE A 360 -40.31 7.37 -1.14
N ILE A 361 -39.52 8.09 -0.34
CA ILE A 361 -38.09 7.85 -0.11
C ILE A 361 -37.90 7.64 1.38
N SER A 362 -37.26 6.54 1.74
CA SER A 362 -36.79 6.27 3.10
C SER A 362 -35.25 6.25 3.10
N VAL A 363 -34.65 6.68 4.21
CA VAL A 363 -33.21 6.75 4.39
C VAL A 363 -32.82 6.12 5.70
N LYS A 364 -31.83 5.27 5.67
CA LYS A 364 -31.08 4.79 6.84
C LYS A 364 -29.61 5.09 6.64
N TYR A 365 -28.86 5.14 7.70
CA TYR A 365 -27.40 5.28 7.65
C TYR A 365 -26.77 4.59 8.86
N ASP A 366 -25.55 4.17 8.67
CA ASP A 366 -24.66 3.69 9.72
C ASP A 366 -23.29 4.39 9.61
N ALA A 367 -22.24 3.79 10.16
CA ALA A 367 -20.91 4.38 10.14
C ALA A 367 -20.26 4.34 8.74
N SER A 368 -20.69 3.45 7.86
CA SER A 368 -20.06 3.19 6.55
C SER A 368 -20.93 3.64 5.39
N ASP A 369 -22.25 3.49 5.49
CA ASP A 369 -23.16 3.56 4.35
C ASP A 369 -24.40 4.40 4.58
N VAL A 370 -24.96 4.92 3.49
CA VAL A 370 -26.29 5.52 3.42
C VAL A 370 -27.17 4.63 2.56
N TYR A 371 -28.22 4.10 3.14
CA TYR A 371 -29.18 3.21 2.49
C TYR A 371 -30.40 4.00 2.05
N LEU A 372 -30.80 3.81 0.79
CA LEU A 372 -31.97 4.45 0.19
C LEU A 372 -33.01 3.38 -0.17
N TYR A 373 -34.21 3.50 0.38
CA TYR A 373 -35.36 2.74 -0.09
C TYR A 373 -36.28 3.67 -0.88
N LEU A 374 -36.28 3.46 -2.20
CA LEU A 374 -37.06 4.22 -3.16
C LEU A 374 -38.32 3.38 -3.53
N HIS A 375 -39.47 3.86 -3.14
CA HIS A 375 -40.74 3.27 -3.57
C HIS A 375 -41.41 4.23 -4.55
N LYS A 376 -41.55 3.80 -5.80
CA LYS A 376 -42.30 4.55 -6.84
C LYS A 376 -43.38 3.64 -7.41
N LYS A 377 -44.61 4.14 -7.34
CA LYS A 377 -45.76 3.47 -7.90
C LYS A 377 -45.60 3.31 -9.41
N ASP A 378 -45.91 2.12 -9.92
CA ASP A 378 -45.87 1.77 -11.33
C ASP A 378 -44.47 1.99 -12.01
N PHE A 379 -43.40 1.93 -11.22
CA PHE A 379 -42.03 2.03 -11.74
C PHE A 379 -41.55 0.68 -12.28
N ASP A 380 -41.11 0.69 -13.52
CA ASP A 380 -40.46 -0.44 -14.19
C ASP A 380 -38.98 -0.13 -14.40
N LEU A 381 -38.09 -0.79 -13.62
CA LEU A 381 -36.67 -0.57 -13.66
C LEU A 381 -36.06 -0.80 -15.07
N GLU A 382 -36.64 -1.68 -15.89
CA GLU A 382 -36.14 -1.98 -17.24
C GLU A 382 -36.51 -0.92 -18.27
N ASN A 383 -37.62 -0.23 -18.08
CA ASN A 383 -38.16 0.72 -19.07
C ASN A 383 -38.18 2.17 -18.60
N ASP A 384 -38.12 2.40 -17.30
CA ASP A 384 -38.16 3.74 -16.71
C ASP A 384 -36.77 4.19 -16.28
N THR A 385 -36.59 5.52 -16.24
CA THR A 385 -35.38 6.14 -15.68
C THR A 385 -35.75 7.02 -14.48
N LEU A 386 -35.11 6.79 -13.34
CA LEU A 386 -35.27 7.62 -12.15
C LEU A 386 -33.95 8.32 -11.83
N TYR A 387 -34.04 9.63 -11.61
CA TYR A 387 -32.91 10.47 -11.21
C TYR A 387 -33.09 10.86 -9.74
N VAL A 388 -32.08 10.55 -8.91
CA VAL A 388 -32.08 10.90 -7.49
C VAL A 388 -30.92 11.85 -7.23
N PRO A 389 -31.17 13.18 -7.14
CA PRO A 389 -30.12 14.13 -6.78
C PRO A 389 -29.76 14.01 -5.31
N VAL A 390 -28.48 14.08 -5.01
CA VAL A 390 -27.92 14.01 -3.66
C VAL A 390 -27.01 15.20 -3.43
N ASP A 391 -27.30 16.00 -2.43
CA ASP A 391 -26.55 17.16 -1.96
C ASP A 391 -25.84 16.74 -0.66
N THR A 392 -24.51 16.68 -0.67
CA THR A 392 -23.68 16.26 0.46
C THR A 392 -22.85 17.39 1.02
N THR A 393 -22.58 18.42 0.20
CA THR A 393 -21.66 19.49 0.57
C THR A 393 -22.30 20.84 0.25
N PRO A 394 -22.63 21.67 1.25
CA PRO A 394 -23.28 22.96 1.03
C PRO A 394 -22.53 23.85 0.02
N LYS A 395 -23.28 24.53 -0.85
CA LYS A 395 -22.78 25.48 -1.86
C LYS A 395 -21.90 24.89 -2.97
N THR A 396 -21.86 23.57 -3.12
CA THR A 396 -21.20 22.90 -4.24
C THR A 396 -22.21 22.19 -5.13
N GLY A 397 -21.77 21.54 -6.21
CA GLY A 397 -22.63 20.81 -7.12
C GLY A 397 -23.36 21.69 -8.16
N SER A 398 -24.37 21.13 -8.80
CA SER A 398 -25.11 21.77 -9.91
C SER A 398 -26.61 21.52 -9.81
N THR A 399 -27.40 22.53 -10.14
CA THR A 399 -28.87 22.38 -10.28
C THR A 399 -29.30 21.79 -11.62
N ARG A 400 -28.35 21.58 -12.55
CA ARG A 400 -28.63 21.06 -13.89
C ARG A 400 -28.02 19.72 -14.09
N MET A 401 -28.63 18.94 -14.96
CA MET A 401 -28.17 17.66 -15.39
C MET A 401 -28.14 17.61 -16.92
N GLU A 402 -27.05 17.04 -17.46
CA GLU A 402 -26.95 16.81 -18.90
C GLU A 402 -28.04 15.85 -19.39
N ASN A 403 -28.59 16.17 -20.57
CA ASN A 403 -29.67 15.41 -21.19
C ASN A 403 -30.98 15.31 -20.38
N CYS A 404 -31.16 16.20 -19.41
CA CYS A 404 -32.38 16.32 -18.64
C CYS A 404 -32.86 17.79 -18.64
N THR A 405 -34.16 18.03 -18.89
CA THR A 405 -34.75 19.37 -18.85
C THR A 405 -35.18 19.79 -17.44
N ALA A 406 -35.13 18.91 -16.49
CA ALA A 406 -35.42 19.19 -15.09
C ALA A 406 -34.29 19.99 -14.44
N GLU A 407 -34.64 20.98 -13.64
CA GLU A 407 -33.73 21.67 -12.74
C GLU A 407 -34.02 21.22 -11.31
N PHE A 408 -32.96 20.99 -10.53
CA PHE A 408 -33.08 20.65 -9.12
C PHE A 408 -33.30 21.93 -8.30
N GLU A 409 -34.12 21.87 -7.27
CA GLU A 409 -34.35 23.01 -6.37
C GLU A 409 -33.08 23.43 -5.60
N ARG A 410 -32.17 22.48 -5.41
CA ARG A 410 -30.85 22.68 -4.78
C ARG A 410 -29.77 22.11 -5.65
N PRO A 411 -28.55 22.67 -5.58
CA PRO A 411 -27.40 22.03 -6.21
C PRO A 411 -27.20 20.60 -5.68
N ALA A 412 -26.97 19.66 -6.59
CA ALA A 412 -26.64 18.29 -6.26
C ALA A 412 -25.16 18.04 -6.54
N ASP A 413 -24.49 17.37 -5.64
CA ASP A 413 -23.10 16.93 -5.81
C ASP A 413 -23.03 15.63 -6.60
N PHE A 414 -24.02 14.76 -6.37
CA PHE A 414 -24.16 13.48 -7.06
C PHE A 414 -25.57 13.33 -7.62
N VAL A 415 -25.70 12.53 -8.67
CA VAL A 415 -26.99 12.08 -9.16
C VAL A 415 -26.96 10.59 -9.38
N LEU A 416 -27.76 9.85 -8.61
CA LEU A 416 -27.98 8.44 -8.85
C LEU A 416 -29.00 8.32 -10.00
N ILE A 417 -28.62 7.61 -11.06
CA ILE A 417 -29.46 7.31 -12.22
C ILE A 417 -29.79 5.83 -12.16
N LEU A 418 -31.07 5.52 -11.95
CA LEU A 418 -31.59 4.17 -12.04
C LEU A 418 -32.18 3.97 -13.43
N ASN A 419 -31.55 3.15 -14.25
CA ASN A 419 -31.96 2.87 -15.64
C ASN A 419 -31.59 1.46 -16.01
N GLY A 420 -32.39 0.50 -15.60
CA GLY A 420 -32.11 -0.90 -15.76
C GLY A 420 -30.96 -1.40 -14.90
N LYS A 421 -30.82 -2.71 -14.82
CA LYS A 421 -29.80 -3.36 -14.00
C LYS A 421 -28.37 -3.00 -14.43
N ASP A 422 -28.16 -2.90 -15.74
CA ASP A 422 -26.80 -2.74 -16.32
C ASP A 422 -26.42 -1.28 -16.57
N ASN A 423 -27.36 -0.33 -16.47
CA ASN A 423 -27.15 1.09 -16.74
C ASN A 423 -27.34 2.00 -15.51
N THR A 424 -27.56 1.40 -14.35
CA THR A 424 -27.60 2.15 -13.07
C THR A 424 -26.22 2.67 -12.75
N ARG A 425 -26.11 3.98 -12.45
CA ARG A 425 -24.84 4.64 -12.18
C ARG A 425 -24.98 5.85 -11.29
N LEU A 426 -23.93 6.20 -10.59
CA LEU A 426 -23.80 7.42 -9.82
C LEU A 426 -22.93 8.40 -10.62
N LEU A 427 -23.44 9.61 -10.91
CA LEU A 427 -22.68 10.68 -11.52
C LEU A 427 -22.23 11.67 -10.46
N VAL A 428 -20.96 12.07 -10.55
CA VAL A 428 -20.43 13.21 -9.82
C VAL A 428 -20.71 14.45 -10.66
N LYS A 429 -21.28 15.50 -10.05
CA LYS A 429 -21.65 16.71 -10.76
C LYS A 429 -20.47 17.68 -10.88
N ASP A 430 -20.52 18.48 -11.93
CA ASP A 430 -19.64 19.64 -12.06
C ASP A 430 -19.78 20.56 -10.85
N LEU A 431 -18.69 21.18 -10.45
CA LEU A 431 -18.61 22.06 -9.29
C LEU A 431 -18.74 21.35 -7.92
N TYR A 432 -18.78 20.02 -7.88
CA TYR A 432 -18.59 19.31 -6.62
C TYR A 432 -17.17 19.57 -6.10
N ASN A 433 -17.07 20.03 -4.87
CA ASN A 433 -15.78 20.32 -4.24
C ASN A 433 -15.78 19.86 -2.79
N PRO A 434 -15.23 18.68 -2.51
CA PRO A 434 -15.15 18.15 -1.15
C PRO A 434 -14.23 18.97 -0.24
N ILE A 435 -13.28 19.71 -0.83
CA ILE A 435 -12.29 20.52 -0.08
C ILE A 435 -12.95 21.78 0.51
N HIS A 436 -14.06 22.23 -0.05
CA HIS A 436 -14.73 23.47 0.36
C HIS A 436 -15.14 23.46 1.85
N ALA A 437 -15.50 22.31 2.40
CA ALA A 437 -15.86 22.17 3.81
C ALA A 437 -14.68 22.44 4.78
N ASN A 438 -13.46 22.15 4.36
CA ASN A 438 -12.25 22.38 5.17
C ASN A 438 -11.70 23.81 5.03
N TYR A 439 -11.92 24.44 3.88
CA TYR A 439 -11.43 25.81 3.63
C TYR A 439 -12.19 26.89 4.41
N GLU A 440 -13.49 26.70 4.66
CA GLU A 440 -14.31 27.68 5.41
C GLU A 440 -13.97 27.70 6.91
N GLU A 441 -13.41 26.65 7.47
CA GLU A 441 -13.00 26.61 8.88
C GLU A 441 -11.64 27.25 9.13
N ASP A 442 -10.72 27.21 8.16
CA ASP A 442 -9.38 27.82 8.27
C ASP A 442 -9.39 29.34 8.06
N ILE A 443 -10.43 29.90 7.43
CA ILE A 443 -10.55 31.35 7.17
C ILE A 443 -11.26 32.10 8.30
N THR A 444 -11.94 31.41 9.20
CA THR A 444 -12.69 32.00 10.32
C THR A 444 -12.04 31.80 11.68
N GLY A 445 -10.84 31.23 11.75
CA GLY A 445 -10.03 31.06 12.96
C GLY A 445 -9.14 32.27 13.26
#